data_a24032cb59c9e7f4af59f89c9092d446
#
_entry.id   a24032cb59c9e7f4af59f89c9092d446
#
_cell.length_a   1.000
_cell.length_b   1.000
_cell.length_c   1.000
_cell.angle_alpha   90.00
_cell.angle_beta   90.00
_cell.angle_gamma   90.00
#
_symmetry.space_group_name_H-M   'P 1'
#
loop_
_entity.id
_entity.type
_entity.pdbx_description
1 polymer ?
#
loop_
_entity_poly.entity_id
_entity_poly.type
_entity_poly.pdbx_seq_one_letter_code
_entity_poly.pdbx_strand_id
1 'polypeptide(L)'
;MACNQLGIGGTEKTIQIFSKHLDQSRFEVFVCGIRAGGCRVPELERLGITVVVQPPDLDALTRDLKIDLYHVYRAGDAEPGTLPRKRQGWPKIVETNVFDAIDPGGNPLIDAHVFFSHWCREDYLSKYGRFHGKRYEVLYGPIDFDEFPLARREFSWTIGRCSRPDDQKWHSACVDMLPKVWEKVPQMRCRFRGVTPRVRSRLRHLGVEDRVELSEPTIRVDDFYRGLDVYTHGSRIGEGYGVVLAEAMASGLPVVTIATPQHKKCNAQAEVVDHNVTGFVVRYAWQYADAVIELLENQAVRERFGQRGYEKAREQFEASKLTRKLEQLYTELMDTHS
;
A
#
# COMPACT_ATOMS: atom_id res chain seq x y z
N MET A 1 -4.65 17.03 -2.73
CA MET A 1 -4.67 15.74 -2.02
C MET A 1 -4.15 15.92 -0.61
N ALA A 2 -4.68 15.21 0.39
CA ALA A 2 -4.31 15.42 1.79
C ALA A 2 -4.20 14.10 2.56
N CYS A 3 -3.31 14.07 3.55
CA CYS A 3 -3.21 12.99 4.54
C CYS A 3 -2.61 13.53 5.85
N ASN A 4 -2.61 12.73 6.90
CA ASN A 4 -2.11 13.18 8.20
C ASN A 4 -0.62 13.57 8.18
N GLN A 5 0.22 12.81 7.45
CA GLN A 5 1.67 13.06 7.35
C GLN A 5 2.21 12.64 5.99
N LEU A 6 3.34 13.18 5.59
CA LEU A 6 4.02 12.87 4.32
C LEU A 6 5.31 12.05 4.57
N GLY A 7 5.18 10.99 5.37
CA GLY A 7 6.27 10.13 5.80
C GLY A 7 6.45 8.85 4.97
N ILE A 8 7.03 7.83 5.63
CA ILE A 8 7.22 6.50 5.05
C ILE A 8 5.92 5.70 5.20
N GLY A 9 5.21 5.47 4.11
CA GLY A 9 3.99 4.66 4.10
C GLY A 9 3.46 4.45 2.69
N GLY A 10 2.59 3.45 2.53
CA GLY A 10 1.96 3.14 1.25
C GLY A 10 0.95 4.22 0.83
N THR A 11 0.22 4.78 1.78
CA THR A 11 -0.75 5.86 1.56
C THR A 11 -0.06 7.11 1.03
N GLU A 12 1.01 7.53 1.68
CA GLU A 12 1.81 8.70 1.30
C GLU A 12 2.51 8.50 -0.06
N LYS A 13 2.95 7.26 -0.34
CA LYS A 13 3.49 6.89 -1.66
C LYS A 13 2.42 6.97 -2.73
N THR A 14 1.21 6.50 -2.45
CA THR A 14 0.06 6.59 -3.35
C THR A 14 -0.24 8.04 -3.74
N ILE A 15 -0.26 8.96 -2.76
CA ILE A 15 -0.45 10.40 -3.03
C ILE A 15 0.65 10.93 -3.95
N GLN A 16 1.91 10.62 -3.66
CA GLN A 16 3.05 11.06 -4.49
C GLN A 16 2.92 10.56 -5.93
N ILE A 17 2.58 9.29 -6.14
CA ILE A 17 2.47 8.71 -7.48
C ILE A 17 1.28 9.33 -8.23
N PHE A 18 0.10 9.45 -7.63
CA PHE A 18 -1.02 10.10 -8.28
C PHE A 18 -0.73 11.57 -8.60
N SER A 19 -0.11 12.32 -7.67
CA SER A 19 0.28 13.72 -7.93
C SER A 19 1.27 13.86 -9.09
N LYS A 20 2.19 12.90 -9.25
CA LYS A 20 3.13 12.84 -10.38
C LYS A 20 2.43 12.61 -11.73
N HIS A 21 1.40 11.75 -11.76
CA HIS A 21 0.79 11.24 -12.98
C HIS A 21 -0.52 11.95 -13.39
N LEU A 22 -1.12 12.77 -12.53
CA LEU A 22 -2.27 13.61 -12.88
C LEU A 22 -1.91 14.57 -14.02
N ASP A 23 -2.82 14.73 -14.99
CA ASP A 23 -2.65 15.65 -16.10
C ASP A 23 -2.59 17.11 -15.62
N GLN A 24 -1.39 17.67 -15.54
CA GLN A 24 -1.12 19.04 -15.07
C GLN A 24 -1.75 20.12 -15.98
N SER A 25 -2.18 19.79 -17.19
CA SER A 25 -2.90 20.72 -18.06
C SER A 25 -4.38 20.87 -17.66
N ARG A 26 -4.90 19.91 -16.88
CA ARG A 26 -6.30 19.86 -16.42
C ARG A 26 -6.44 20.06 -14.93
N PHE A 27 -5.45 19.66 -14.16
CA PHE A 27 -5.48 19.63 -12.70
C PHE A 27 -4.30 20.40 -12.12
N GLU A 28 -4.58 21.48 -11.40
CA GLU A 28 -3.59 22.10 -10.53
C GLU A 28 -3.55 21.32 -9.20
N VAL A 29 -2.40 20.71 -8.89
CA VAL A 29 -2.28 19.74 -7.79
C VAL A 29 -1.57 20.36 -6.59
N PHE A 30 -2.25 20.33 -5.45
CA PHE A 30 -1.70 20.67 -4.14
C PHE A 30 -1.67 19.43 -3.26
N VAL A 31 -0.61 19.27 -2.47
CA VAL A 31 -0.50 18.19 -1.48
C VAL A 31 -0.41 18.76 -0.08
N CYS A 32 -1.23 18.26 0.85
CA CYS A 32 -1.28 18.73 2.23
C CYS A 32 -0.95 17.62 3.23
N GLY A 33 0.10 17.83 4.01
CA GLY A 33 0.36 17.08 5.25
C GLY A 33 -0.35 17.76 6.42
N ILE A 34 -1.56 17.30 6.77
CA ILE A 34 -2.46 18.00 7.69
C ILE A 34 -1.82 18.18 9.07
N ARG A 35 -1.17 17.14 9.60
CA ARG A 35 -0.58 17.13 10.94
C ARG A 35 0.94 17.16 10.95
N ALA A 36 1.57 16.70 9.88
CA ALA A 36 3.03 16.68 9.76
C ALA A 36 3.48 16.61 8.30
N GLY A 37 4.67 17.13 8.04
CA GLY A 37 5.43 16.86 6.83
C GLY A 37 6.04 15.46 6.87
N GLY A 38 7.22 15.32 6.27
CA GLY A 38 8.00 14.09 6.27
C GLY A 38 8.93 13.97 5.07
N CYS A 39 9.54 12.81 4.92
CA CYS A 39 10.56 12.56 3.90
C CYS A 39 10.05 12.64 2.45
N ARG A 40 8.73 12.67 2.22
CA ARG A 40 8.15 12.83 0.88
C ARG A 40 7.94 14.29 0.47
N VAL A 41 8.03 15.25 1.39
CA VAL A 41 7.90 16.68 1.05
C VAL A 41 8.90 17.08 -0.05
N PRO A 42 10.23 16.88 0.13
CA PRO A 42 11.19 17.25 -0.91
C PRO A 42 11.03 16.45 -2.20
N GLU A 43 10.46 15.22 -2.16
CA GLU A 43 10.17 14.46 -3.37
C GLU A 43 9.03 15.08 -4.18
N LEU A 44 7.96 15.50 -3.51
CA LEU A 44 6.81 16.19 -4.13
C LEU A 44 7.21 17.54 -4.71
N GLU A 45 8.00 18.33 -3.96
CA GLU A 45 8.50 19.63 -4.43
C GLU A 45 9.39 19.50 -5.67
N ARG A 46 10.23 18.44 -5.76
CA ARG A 46 11.03 18.16 -6.97
C ARG A 46 10.18 17.79 -8.19
N LEU A 47 8.95 17.31 -7.99
CA LEU A 47 7.97 17.09 -9.04
C LEU A 47 7.21 18.36 -9.44
N GLY A 48 7.52 19.51 -8.85
CA GLY A 48 6.82 20.77 -9.08
C GLY A 48 5.49 20.89 -8.35
N ILE A 49 5.19 20.00 -7.42
CA ILE A 49 3.94 19.98 -6.65
C ILE A 49 4.06 20.94 -5.46
N THR A 50 3.10 21.83 -5.32
CA THR A 50 3.01 22.72 -4.15
C THR A 50 2.60 21.91 -2.92
N VAL A 51 3.43 21.92 -1.88
CA VAL A 51 3.20 21.19 -0.63
C VAL A 51 2.90 22.16 0.51
N VAL A 52 1.83 21.89 1.24
CA VAL A 52 1.46 22.62 2.46
C VAL A 52 1.55 21.67 3.66
N VAL A 53 2.23 22.09 4.71
CA VAL A 53 2.41 21.28 5.92
C VAL A 53 1.82 22.00 7.11
N GLN A 54 0.98 21.30 7.88
CA GLN A 54 0.36 21.77 9.11
C GLN A 54 -0.36 23.12 8.93
N PRO A 55 -1.33 23.23 8.01
CA PRO A 55 -2.08 24.47 7.87
C PRO A 55 -2.82 24.79 9.19
N PRO A 56 -2.79 26.04 9.64
CA PRO A 56 -3.46 26.42 10.88
C PRO A 56 -4.99 26.32 10.79
N ASP A 57 -5.52 26.45 9.59
CA ASP A 57 -6.95 26.37 9.28
C ASP A 57 -7.13 25.73 7.89
N LEU A 58 -7.73 24.53 7.87
CA LEU A 58 -7.99 23.80 6.62
C LEU A 58 -9.11 24.47 5.79
N ASP A 59 -10.09 25.09 6.44
CA ASP A 59 -11.16 25.80 5.74
C ASP A 59 -10.62 27.06 5.05
N ALA A 60 -9.69 27.78 5.71
CA ALA A 60 -9.00 28.90 5.11
C ALA A 60 -8.12 28.46 3.93
N LEU A 61 -7.32 27.40 4.12
CA LEU A 61 -6.46 26.84 3.07
C LEU A 61 -7.24 26.49 1.80
N THR A 62 -8.34 25.72 1.95
CA THR A 62 -9.16 25.30 0.80
C THR A 62 -9.82 26.47 0.08
N ARG A 63 -10.23 27.49 0.82
CA ARG A 63 -10.79 28.72 0.25
C ARG A 63 -9.73 29.55 -0.48
N ASP A 64 -8.58 29.79 0.14
CA ASP A 64 -7.55 30.71 -0.36
C ASP A 64 -6.87 30.13 -1.60
N LEU A 65 -6.69 28.82 -1.66
CA LEU A 65 -6.22 28.08 -2.83
C LEU A 65 -7.34 27.76 -3.84
N LYS A 66 -8.59 28.17 -3.58
CA LYS A 66 -9.76 27.90 -4.43
C LYS A 66 -9.88 26.42 -4.82
N ILE A 67 -9.77 25.54 -3.83
CA ILE A 67 -9.82 24.09 -4.05
C ILE A 67 -11.21 23.66 -4.48
N ASP A 68 -11.33 23.15 -5.69
CA ASP A 68 -12.58 22.60 -6.23
C ASP A 68 -12.84 21.19 -5.71
N LEU A 69 -11.79 20.37 -5.57
CA LEU A 69 -11.88 19.00 -5.12
C LEU A 69 -10.83 18.72 -4.04
N TYR A 70 -11.29 18.30 -2.87
CA TYR A 70 -10.46 17.89 -1.74
C TYR A 70 -10.45 16.38 -1.62
N HIS A 71 -9.34 15.73 -1.96
CA HIS A 71 -9.17 14.28 -1.82
C HIS A 71 -8.33 13.96 -0.59
N VAL A 72 -8.92 13.38 0.43
CA VAL A 72 -8.26 13.01 1.69
C VAL A 72 -8.06 11.50 1.80
N TYR A 73 -6.89 11.12 2.30
CA TYR A 73 -6.52 9.75 2.63
C TYR A 73 -6.47 9.62 4.15
N ARG A 74 -7.40 8.86 4.72
CA ARG A 74 -7.50 8.67 6.16
C ARG A 74 -7.98 7.26 6.53
N ALA A 75 -7.99 6.95 7.83
CA ALA A 75 -8.39 5.63 8.33
C ALA A 75 -9.87 5.30 8.04
N GLY A 76 -10.70 6.32 7.91
CA GLY A 76 -12.15 6.20 7.71
C GLY A 76 -12.97 6.45 8.98
N ASP A 77 -12.37 6.34 10.16
CA ASP A 77 -12.97 6.72 11.43
C ASP A 77 -12.90 8.23 11.68
N ALA A 78 -13.47 8.69 12.80
CA ALA A 78 -13.51 10.10 13.14
C ALA A 78 -12.10 10.66 13.40
N GLU A 79 -11.64 11.51 12.49
CA GLU A 79 -10.38 12.23 12.58
C GLU A 79 -10.64 13.75 12.54
N PRO A 80 -10.82 14.41 13.68
CA PRO A 80 -11.12 15.85 13.73
C PRO A 80 -10.08 16.70 12.99
N GLY A 81 -10.56 17.69 12.23
CA GLY A 81 -9.71 18.62 11.49
C GLY A 81 -9.13 18.07 10.20
N THR A 82 -9.57 16.90 9.73
CA THR A 82 -9.12 16.33 8.45
C THR A 82 -10.07 16.60 7.28
N LEU A 83 -11.28 17.08 7.55
CA LEU A 83 -12.27 17.45 6.52
C LEU A 83 -12.56 18.95 6.58
N PRO A 84 -12.48 19.67 5.44
CA PRO A 84 -12.93 21.05 5.38
C PRO A 84 -14.46 21.15 5.38
N ARG A 85 -14.98 22.29 5.80
CA ARG A 85 -16.41 22.59 5.72
C ARG A 85 -16.79 22.92 4.29
N LYS A 86 -17.91 22.38 3.83
CA LYS A 86 -18.50 22.78 2.55
C LYS A 86 -19.22 24.12 2.65
N ARG A 87 -19.05 24.93 1.58
CA ARG A 87 -19.81 26.16 1.36
C ARG A 87 -20.49 26.07 0.01
N GLN A 88 -21.82 26.12 -0.04
CA GLN A 88 -22.59 25.97 -1.28
C GLN A 88 -22.22 24.69 -2.06
N GLY A 89 -21.95 23.57 -1.34
CA GLY A 89 -21.59 22.29 -1.95
C GLY A 89 -20.12 22.10 -2.31
N TRP A 90 -19.26 23.11 -2.07
CA TRP A 90 -17.82 23.07 -2.40
C TRP A 90 -16.92 23.14 -1.17
N PRO A 91 -15.70 22.56 -1.20
CA PRO A 91 -15.16 21.69 -2.27
C PRO A 91 -15.93 20.36 -2.36
N LYS A 92 -15.83 19.66 -3.49
CA LYS A 92 -16.18 18.24 -3.55
C LYS A 92 -15.18 17.47 -2.70
N ILE A 93 -15.67 16.52 -1.89
CA ILE A 93 -14.81 15.78 -0.98
C ILE A 93 -14.78 14.30 -1.38
N VAL A 94 -13.59 13.82 -1.71
CA VAL A 94 -13.29 12.41 -1.93
C VAL A 94 -12.50 11.88 -0.73
N GLU A 95 -12.91 10.75 -0.18
CA GLU A 95 -12.16 10.05 0.85
C GLU A 95 -11.60 8.76 0.30
N THR A 96 -10.28 8.59 0.29
CA THR A 96 -9.70 7.24 0.26
C THR A 96 -9.72 6.68 1.66
N ASN A 97 -10.61 5.71 1.88
CA ASN A 97 -10.83 5.04 3.15
C ASN A 97 -9.87 3.84 3.26
N VAL A 98 -8.86 3.98 4.13
CA VAL A 98 -7.74 3.03 4.19
C VAL A 98 -8.07 1.77 5.00
N PHE A 99 -9.00 1.86 5.97
CA PHE A 99 -9.31 0.77 6.91
C PHE A 99 -10.80 0.42 7.02
N ASP A 100 -11.59 0.75 5.98
CA ASP A 100 -13.01 0.39 5.90
C ASP A 100 -13.82 0.73 7.16
N ALA A 101 -13.45 1.83 7.83
CA ALA A 101 -14.15 2.41 8.96
C ALA A 101 -15.12 3.52 8.51
N ILE A 102 -16.00 3.98 9.40
CA ILE A 102 -16.91 5.11 9.15
C ILE A 102 -16.70 6.22 10.17
N ASP A 103 -16.73 7.45 9.68
CA ASP A 103 -16.85 8.66 10.48
C ASP A 103 -18.29 9.18 10.38
N PRO A 104 -19.16 8.92 11.37
CA PRO A 104 -20.55 9.34 11.28
C PRO A 104 -20.73 10.85 11.14
N GLY A 105 -19.82 11.65 11.74
CA GLY A 105 -19.86 13.11 11.68
C GLY A 105 -19.33 13.68 10.36
N GLY A 106 -18.28 13.08 9.82
CA GLY A 106 -17.67 13.51 8.55
C GLY A 106 -18.35 12.93 7.32
N ASN A 107 -18.95 11.75 7.43
CA ASN A 107 -19.58 11.06 6.30
C ASN A 107 -20.57 11.94 5.49
N PRO A 108 -21.43 12.79 6.08
CA PRO A 108 -22.31 13.67 5.31
C PRO A 108 -21.57 14.63 4.36
N LEU A 109 -20.32 14.99 4.66
CA LEU A 109 -19.52 15.90 3.85
C LEU A 109 -18.89 15.21 2.63
N ILE A 110 -18.70 13.88 2.65
CA ILE A 110 -18.00 13.12 1.64
C ILE A 110 -18.91 12.85 0.45
N ASP A 111 -18.47 13.16 -0.77
CA ASP A 111 -19.21 12.90 -2.03
C ASP A 111 -18.88 11.52 -2.59
N ALA A 112 -17.65 11.07 -2.44
CA ALA A 112 -17.22 9.75 -2.91
C ALA A 112 -16.26 9.08 -1.92
N HIS A 113 -16.48 7.79 -1.68
CA HIS A 113 -15.56 6.90 -1.00
C HIS A 113 -14.77 6.09 -2.03
N VAL A 114 -13.45 6.08 -1.88
CA VAL A 114 -12.51 5.26 -2.64
C VAL A 114 -11.90 4.24 -1.70
N PHE A 115 -11.80 3.00 -2.14
CA PHE A 115 -11.20 1.90 -1.38
C PHE A 115 -10.04 1.32 -2.16
N PHE A 116 -9.01 0.87 -1.45
CA PHE A 116 -7.83 0.28 -2.09
C PHE A 116 -8.04 -1.15 -2.60
N SER A 117 -9.20 -1.78 -2.33
CA SER A 117 -9.52 -3.12 -2.79
C SER A 117 -11.03 -3.35 -2.84
N HIS A 118 -11.46 -4.34 -3.61
CA HIS A 118 -12.85 -4.80 -3.59
C HIS A 118 -13.22 -5.34 -2.21
N TRP A 119 -12.26 -6.05 -1.57
CA TRP A 119 -12.48 -6.58 -0.22
C TRP A 119 -12.84 -5.44 0.77
N CYS A 120 -12.08 -4.35 0.80
CA CYS A 120 -12.36 -3.22 1.71
C CYS A 120 -13.69 -2.54 1.39
N ARG A 121 -14.04 -2.37 0.10
CA ARG A 121 -15.34 -1.81 -0.29
C ARG A 121 -16.50 -2.70 0.16
N GLU A 122 -16.44 -3.99 -0.09
CA GLU A 122 -17.51 -4.92 0.28
C GLU A 122 -17.65 -5.05 1.80
N ASP A 123 -16.54 -5.08 2.52
CA ASP A 123 -16.54 -5.09 3.99
C ASP A 123 -17.18 -3.82 4.55
N TYR A 124 -16.79 -2.64 4.04
CA TYR A 124 -17.43 -1.37 4.39
C TYR A 124 -18.94 -1.39 4.12
N LEU A 125 -19.34 -1.78 2.90
CA LEU A 125 -20.74 -1.79 2.51
C LEU A 125 -21.57 -2.82 3.29
N SER A 126 -20.98 -3.93 3.67
CA SER A 126 -21.64 -4.94 4.51
C SER A 126 -21.92 -4.44 5.93
N LYS A 127 -21.03 -3.59 6.46
CA LYS A 127 -21.14 -3.01 7.82
C LYS A 127 -22.07 -1.81 7.87
N TYR A 128 -22.01 -0.93 6.88
CA TYR A 128 -22.62 0.40 6.97
C TYR A 128 -23.67 0.68 5.89
N GLY A 129 -23.76 -0.18 4.88
CA GLY A 129 -24.69 0.04 3.75
C GLY A 129 -24.22 1.14 2.78
N ARG A 130 -25.11 1.46 1.84
CA ARG A 130 -24.91 2.59 0.91
C ARG A 130 -25.68 3.81 1.39
N PHE A 131 -25.01 4.95 1.40
CA PHE A 131 -25.67 6.23 1.69
C PHE A 131 -26.09 6.88 0.36
N HIS A 132 -27.28 7.46 0.34
CA HIS A 132 -27.83 8.12 -0.85
C HIS A 132 -26.93 9.26 -1.34
N GLY A 133 -26.78 9.37 -2.65
CA GLY A 133 -26.00 10.42 -3.30
C GLY A 133 -24.47 10.25 -3.23
N LYS A 134 -23.97 9.13 -2.70
CA LYS A 134 -22.53 8.88 -2.60
C LYS A 134 -22.04 7.85 -3.59
N ARG A 135 -20.81 8.01 -4.04
CA ARG A 135 -20.08 7.04 -4.87
C ARG A 135 -19.20 6.14 -4.02
N TYR A 136 -18.98 4.91 -4.48
CA TYR A 136 -18.18 3.88 -3.81
C TYR A 136 -17.30 3.18 -4.84
N GLU A 137 -16.09 3.69 -5.02
CA GLU A 137 -15.16 3.25 -6.06
C GLU A 137 -14.04 2.39 -5.49
N VAL A 138 -13.49 1.51 -6.32
CA VAL A 138 -12.25 0.79 -6.01
C VAL A 138 -11.14 1.31 -6.89
N LEU A 139 -10.09 1.80 -6.23
CA LEU A 139 -8.88 2.28 -6.89
C LEU A 139 -7.67 1.78 -6.13
N TYR A 140 -7.01 0.77 -6.66
CA TYR A 140 -5.80 0.20 -6.06
C TYR A 140 -4.70 1.26 -5.89
N GLY A 141 -3.77 1.02 -4.95
CA GLY A 141 -2.58 1.83 -4.85
C GLY A 141 -1.73 1.72 -6.13
N PRO A 142 -1.39 2.85 -6.78
CA PRO A 142 -0.67 2.84 -8.04
C PRO A 142 0.77 2.41 -7.86
N ILE A 143 1.30 1.72 -8.89
CA ILE A 143 2.71 1.37 -9.00
C ILE A 143 3.30 2.15 -10.18
N ASP A 144 4.33 2.94 -9.89
CA ASP A 144 5.14 3.60 -10.90
C ASP A 144 6.22 2.64 -11.38
N PHE A 145 6.04 2.06 -12.57
CA PHE A 145 6.93 1.05 -13.12
C PHE A 145 8.32 1.59 -13.49
N ASP A 146 8.50 2.90 -13.57
CA ASP A 146 9.82 3.51 -13.74
C ASP A 146 10.70 3.29 -12.50
N GLU A 147 10.08 3.12 -11.32
CA GLU A 147 10.78 2.76 -10.09
C GLU A 147 11.17 1.27 -10.03
N PHE A 148 10.54 0.40 -10.83
CA PHE A 148 10.72 -1.06 -10.77
C PHE A 148 11.08 -1.65 -12.14
N PRO A 149 12.23 -1.27 -12.74
CA PRO A 149 12.64 -1.85 -14.00
C PRO A 149 12.94 -3.34 -13.83
N LEU A 150 12.38 -4.16 -14.73
CA LEU A 150 12.74 -5.58 -14.79
C LEU A 150 14.21 -5.71 -15.17
N ALA A 151 15.02 -6.15 -14.24
CA ALA A 151 16.41 -6.50 -14.50
C ALA A 151 16.56 -8.03 -14.53
N ARG A 152 17.38 -8.53 -15.45
CA ARG A 152 17.80 -9.93 -15.41
C ARG A 152 18.62 -10.14 -14.12
N ARG A 153 18.24 -11.13 -13.30
CA ARG A 153 18.89 -11.42 -12.02
C ARG A 153 19.58 -12.77 -12.07
N GLU A 154 20.75 -12.83 -11.47
CA GLU A 154 21.30 -14.11 -11.07
C GLU A 154 20.59 -14.55 -9.79
N PHE A 155 20.20 -15.82 -9.76
CA PHE A 155 19.54 -16.41 -8.60
C PHE A 155 20.53 -16.52 -7.43
N SER A 156 20.18 -15.94 -6.31
CA SER A 156 21.06 -15.76 -5.14
C SER A 156 20.54 -16.41 -3.86
N TRP A 157 19.43 -17.15 -3.94
CA TRP A 157 18.76 -17.77 -2.79
C TRP A 157 18.29 -16.75 -1.75
N THR A 158 17.99 -15.52 -2.17
CA THR A 158 17.69 -14.43 -1.25
C THR A 158 16.18 -14.24 -1.09
N ILE A 159 15.70 -14.38 0.13
CA ILE A 159 14.35 -14.00 0.51
C ILE A 159 14.37 -12.66 1.22
N GLY A 160 13.25 -11.93 1.16
CA GLY A 160 13.21 -10.67 1.89
C GLY A 160 11.81 -10.17 2.21
N ARG A 161 11.79 -9.23 3.14
CA ARG A 161 10.59 -8.53 3.57
C ARG A 161 10.92 -7.09 3.95
N CYS A 162 10.08 -6.14 3.49
CA CYS A 162 10.14 -4.76 3.97
C CYS A 162 8.79 -4.31 4.53
N SER A 163 8.83 -3.49 5.57
CA SER A 163 7.64 -2.85 6.14
C SER A 163 8.03 -1.64 6.98
N ARG A 164 7.04 -0.85 7.42
CA ARG A 164 7.26 0.08 8.53
C ARG A 164 7.60 -0.71 9.79
N PRO A 165 8.36 -0.14 10.74
CA PRO A 165 8.67 -0.79 12.02
C PRO A 165 7.45 -0.74 12.97
N ASP A 166 6.43 -1.51 12.62
CA ASP A 166 5.15 -1.63 13.33
C ASP A 166 4.86 -3.12 13.58
N ASP A 167 4.72 -3.50 14.84
CA ASP A 167 4.47 -4.89 15.26
C ASP A 167 3.22 -5.50 14.64
N GLN A 168 2.23 -4.70 14.28
CA GLN A 168 1.01 -5.17 13.62
C GLN A 168 1.27 -5.62 12.18
N LYS A 169 2.30 -5.05 11.54
CA LYS A 169 2.73 -5.42 10.18
C LYS A 169 3.61 -6.67 10.14
N TRP A 170 4.00 -7.24 11.26
CA TRP A 170 4.84 -8.43 11.33
C TRP A 170 4.08 -9.64 11.87
N HIS A 171 3.67 -10.53 10.98
CA HIS A 171 3.15 -11.85 11.38
C HIS A 171 4.31 -12.77 11.75
N SER A 172 4.16 -13.54 12.83
CA SER A 172 5.24 -14.40 13.34
C SER A 172 5.70 -15.46 12.32
N ALA A 173 4.81 -15.95 11.46
CA ALA A 173 5.15 -16.92 10.41
C ALA A 173 6.33 -16.47 9.53
N CYS A 174 6.48 -15.16 9.27
CA CYS A 174 7.60 -14.63 8.46
C CYS A 174 8.97 -14.77 9.14
N VAL A 175 8.98 -14.94 10.45
CA VAL A 175 10.19 -15.08 11.27
C VAL A 175 10.38 -16.54 11.71
N ASP A 176 9.29 -17.16 12.17
CA ASP A 176 9.31 -18.53 12.72
C ASP A 176 9.63 -19.59 11.67
N MET A 177 9.43 -19.29 10.38
CA MET A 177 9.79 -20.17 9.27
C MET A 177 11.32 -20.34 9.08
N LEU A 178 12.12 -19.36 9.49
CA LEU A 178 13.54 -19.26 9.13
C LEU A 178 14.38 -20.49 9.50
N PRO A 179 14.29 -21.07 10.72
CA PRO A 179 15.06 -22.27 11.05
C PRO A 179 14.77 -23.45 10.13
N LYS A 180 13.47 -23.71 9.83
CA LYS A 180 13.06 -24.80 8.93
C LYS A 180 13.54 -24.57 7.50
N VAL A 181 13.47 -23.32 7.00
CA VAL A 181 13.95 -23.00 5.64
C VAL A 181 15.47 -23.19 5.57
N TRP A 182 16.26 -22.72 6.55
CA TRP A 182 17.72 -22.96 6.57
C TRP A 182 18.13 -24.40 6.75
N GLU A 183 17.32 -25.22 7.41
CA GLU A 183 17.54 -26.68 7.48
C GLU A 183 17.48 -27.32 6.10
N LYS A 184 16.54 -26.90 5.25
CA LYS A 184 16.36 -27.45 3.89
C LYS A 184 17.20 -26.75 2.84
N VAL A 185 17.39 -25.44 2.97
CA VAL A 185 18.11 -24.58 2.02
C VAL A 185 19.21 -23.81 2.78
N PRO A 186 20.32 -24.47 3.15
CA PRO A 186 21.37 -23.88 4.00
C PRO A 186 22.03 -22.62 3.43
N GLN A 187 22.06 -22.48 2.10
CA GLN A 187 22.60 -21.33 1.36
C GLN A 187 21.64 -20.13 1.30
N MET A 188 20.41 -20.24 1.81
CA MET A 188 19.45 -19.14 1.80
C MET A 188 20.03 -17.91 2.50
N ARG A 189 19.82 -16.76 1.87
CA ARG A 189 20.05 -15.42 2.43
C ARG A 189 18.72 -14.81 2.82
N CYS A 190 18.71 -14.03 3.89
CA CYS A 190 17.50 -13.38 4.37
C CYS A 190 17.77 -11.89 4.62
N ARG A 191 16.93 -11.03 4.03
CA ARG A 191 17.00 -9.56 4.17
C ARG A 191 15.70 -9.03 4.73
N PHE A 192 15.76 -8.37 5.89
CA PHE A 192 14.60 -7.73 6.51
C PHE A 192 14.83 -6.23 6.66
N ARG A 193 13.86 -5.43 6.20
CA ARG A 193 13.88 -3.97 6.32
C ARG A 193 12.72 -3.49 7.19
N GLY A 194 13.03 -2.63 8.19
CA GLY A 194 12.03 -2.07 9.10
C GLY A 194 11.54 -3.06 10.15
N VAL A 195 12.45 -3.83 10.72
CA VAL A 195 12.14 -4.73 11.85
C VAL A 195 11.88 -3.94 13.13
N THR A 196 10.98 -4.46 13.97
CA THR A 196 10.72 -3.90 15.31
C THR A 196 11.64 -4.53 16.35
N PRO A 197 11.78 -3.91 17.54
CA PRO A 197 12.49 -4.55 18.68
C PRO A 197 11.92 -5.94 19.03
N ARG A 198 10.61 -6.13 18.89
CA ARG A 198 9.94 -7.43 19.11
C ARG A 198 10.38 -8.48 18.08
N VAL A 199 10.42 -8.11 16.79
CA VAL A 199 10.89 -9.00 15.72
C VAL A 199 12.36 -9.35 15.95
N ARG A 200 13.20 -8.37 16.27
CA ARG A 200 14.63 -8.60 16.58
C ARG A 200 14.82 -9.53 17.78
N SER A 201 14.03 -9.34 18.84
CA SER A 201 14.03 -10.24 20.01
C SER A 201 13.63 -11.68 19.61
N ARG A 202 12.68 -11.84 18.69
CA ARG A 202 12.27 -13.16 18.18
C ARG A 202 13.39 -13.81 17.37
N LEU A 203 14.09 -13.08 16.51
CA LEU A 203 15.26 -13.58 15.77
C LEU A 203 16.36 -14.08 16.69
N ARG A 204 16.67 -13.33 17.78
CA ARG A 204 17.63 -13.77 18.82
C ARG A 204 17.18 -15.04 19.53
N HIS A 205 15.90 -15.12 19.92
CA HIS A 205 15.35 -16.30 20.56
C HIS A 205 15.45 -17.55 19.70
N LEU A 206 15.33 -17.38 18.37
CA LEU A 206 15.47 -18.46 17.39
C LEU A 206 16.97 -18.75 17.06
N GLY A 207 17.92 -17.97 17.58
CA GLY A 207 19.35 -18.13 17.30
C GLY A 207 19.73 -17.82 15.85
N VAL A 208 18.99 -16.92 15.17
CA VAL A 208 19.19 -16.66 13.73
C VAL A 208 19.42 -15.18 13.39
N GLU A 209 19.51 -14.28 14.36
CA GLU A 209 19.67 -12.84 14.11
C GLU A 209 20.90 -12.55 13.23
N ASP A 210 22.03 -13.19 13.51
CA ASP A 210 23.29 -12.98 12.80
C ASP A 210 23.27 -13.47 11.34
N ARG A 211 22.25 -14.24 10.95
CA ARG A 211 22.05 -14.75 9.60
C ARG A 211 21.08 -13.89 8.79
N VAL A 212 20.48 -12.85 9.38
CA VAL A 212 19.52 -11.95 8.73
C VAL A 212 20.16 -10.60 8.52
N GLU A 213 20.23 -10.14 7.27
CA GLU A 213 20.62 -8.77 6.94
C GLU A 213 19.48 -7.83 7.35
N LEU A 214 19.72 -6.98 8.35
CA LEU A 214 18.75 -6.01 8.85
C LEU A 214 19.08 -4.61 8.35
N SER A 215 18.06 -3.89 7.87
CA SER A 215 18.21 -2.50 7.42
C SER A 215 17.02 -1.62 7.86
N GLU A 216 17.31 -0.31 7.95
CA GLU A 216 16.30 0.68 8.30
C GLU A 216 15.32 0.94 7.15
N PRO A 217 14.06 1.33 7.44
CA PRO A 217 13.09 1.68 6.42
C PRO A 217 13.50 2.94 5.65
N THR A 218 13.22 2.96 4.35
CA THR A 218 13.49 4.08 3.46
C THR A 218 12.36 4.23 2.45
N ILE A 219 12.26 5.40 1.83
CA ILE A 219 11.31 5.64 0.72
C ILE A 219 11.79 5.01 -0.58
N ARG A 220 13.10 4.74 -0.71
CA ARG A 220 13.67 4.03 -1.87
C ARG A 220 13.69 2.53 -1.56
N VAL A 221 12.93 1.78 -2.34
CA VAL A 221 12.72 0.34 -2.13
C VAL A 221 13.11 -0.51 -3.35
N ASP A 222 13.38 0.10 -4.49
CA ASP A 222 13.73 -0.56 -5.75
C ASP A 222 14.96 -1.46 -5.63
N ASP A 223 16.03 -0.98 -5.00
CA ASP A 223 17.26 -1.74 -4.73
C ASP A 223 17.03 -2.93 -3.80
N PHE A 224 16.12 -2.79 -2.84
CA PHE A 224 15.74 -3.86 -1.95
C PHE A 224 15.08 -5.01 -2.71
N TYR A 225 14.03 -4.73 -3.50
CA TYR A 225 13.34 -5.76 -4.29
C TYR A 225 14.26 -6.38 -5.35
N ARG A 226 15.13 -5.58 -5.97
CA ARG A 226 16.10 -6.05 -6.97
C ARG A 226 17.06 -7.08 -6.42
N GLY A 227 17.37 -7.04 -5.14
CA GLY A 227 18.25 -7.98 -4.45
C GLY A 227 17.58 -9.25 -3.93
N LEU A 228 16.31 -9.51 -4.29
CA LEU A 228 15.55 -10.66 -3.81
C LEU A 228 15.22 -11.65 -4.93
N ASP A 229 14.98 -12.90 -4.54
CA ASP A 229 14.42 -13.96 -5.40
C ASP A 229 12.99 -14.32 -5.02
N VAL A 230 12.63 -14.16 -3.74
CA VAL A 230 11.29 -14.39 -3.20
C VAL A 230 10.95 -13.29 -2.20
N TYR A 231 9.77 -12.70 -2.35
CA TYR A 231 9.25 -11.75 -1.38
C TYR A 231 8.35 -12.45 -0.36
N THR A 232 8.64 -12.25 0.92
CA THR A 232 7.85 -12.82 2.03
C THR A 232 7.04 -11.73 2.71
N HIS A 233 5.76 -12.01 2.99
CA HIS A 233 4.84 -11.05 3.59
C HIS A 233 3.92 -11.69 4.62
N GLY A 234 3.55 -10.94 5.63
CA GLY A 234 2.51 -11.32 6.58
C GLY A 234 2.23 -10.20 7.56
N SER A 235 0.98 -9.78 7.62
CA SER A 235 0.48 -8.80 8.56
C SER A 235 -0.40 -9.46 9.60
N ARG A 236 -0.27 -9.08 10.88
CA ARG A 236 -1.11 -9.62 11.97
C ARG A 236 -2.56 -9.15 11.86
N ILE A 237 -2.77 -7.97 11.30
CA ILE A 237 -4.09 -7.37 11.12
C ILE A 237 -4.59 -7.46 9.68
N GLY A 238 -3.79 -8.09 8.79
CA GLY A 238 -4.08 -8.11 7.37
C GLY A 238 -3.69 -6.84 6.65
N GLU A 239 -4.09 -6.74 5.39
CA GLU A 239 -3.85 -5.59 4.53
C GLU A 239 -5.15 -5.16 3.86
N GLY A 240 -5.38 -3.84 3.79
CA GLY A 240 -6.44 -3.25 2.95
C GLY A 240 -6.11 -3.29 1.45
N TYR A 241 -4.82 -3.44 1.11
CA TYR A 241 -4.28 -3.69 -0.22
C TYR A 241 -2.90 -4.34 -0.12
N GLY A 242 -1.96 -3.68 0.54
CA GLY A 242 -0.58 -4.13 0.65
C GLY A 242 0.28 -3.69 -0.54
N VAL A 243 0.57 -2.39 -0.62
CA VAL A 243 1.42 -1.78 -1.67
C VAL A 243 2.72 -2.57 -1.88
N VAL A 244 3.35 -3.04 -0.79
CA VAL A 244 4.58 -3.84 -0.85
C VAL A 244 4.44 -5.16 -1.61
N LEU A 245 3.23 -5.74 -1.67
CA LEU A 245 2.94 -6.94 -2.48
C LEU A 245 2.95 -6.59 -3.97
N ALA A 246 2.28 -5.49 -4.32
CA ALA A 246 2.23 -5.00 -5.70
C ALA A 246 3.62 -4.53 -6.18
N GLU A 247 4.43 -3.89 -5.32
CA GLU A 247 5.82 -3.52 -5.60
C GLU A 247 6.71 -4.75 -5.85
N ALA A 248 6.57 -5.80 -5.03
CA ALA A 248 7.27 -7.06 -5.23
C ALA A 248 6.89 -7.71 -6.57
N MET A 249 5.59 -7.76 -6.88
CA MET A 249 5.08 -8.28 -8.16
C MET A 249 5.57 -7.42 -9.34
N ALA A 250 5.54 -6.10 -9.25
CA ALA A 250 6.09 -5.19 -10.25
C ALA A 250 7.59 -5.37 -10.47
N SER A 251 8.30 -5.86 -9.46
CA SER A 251 9.71 -6.25 -9.55
C SER A 251 9.90 -7.67 -10.10
N GLY A 252 8.85 -8.37 -10.53
CA GLY A 252 8.92 -9.74 -11.03
C GLY A 252 9.22 -10.79 -9.96
N LEU A 253 8.91 -10.50 -8.69
CA LEU A 253 9.12 -11.44 -7.58
C LEU A 253 7.87 -12.28 -7.33
N PRO A 254 8.01 -13.61 -7.16
CA PRO A 254 6.95 -14.40 -6.56
C PRO A 254 6.78 -14.03 -5.09
N VAL A 255 5.54 -14.08 -4.63
CA VAL A 255 5.18 -13.63 -3.28
C VAL A 255 4.70 -14.79 -2.43
N VAL A 256 5.17 -14.90 -1.18
CA VAL A 256 4.55 -15.73 -0.16
C VAL A 256 3.88 -14.82 0.87
N THR A 257 2.57 -14.98 1.06
CA THR A 257 1.82 -14.24 2.07
C THR A 257 0.92 -15.18 2.87
N ILE A 258 0.44 -14.72 4.03
CA ILE A 258 -0.50 -15.47 4.85
C ILE A 258 -1.86 -14.79 4.87
N ALA A 259 -2.92 -15.55 4.66
CA ALA A 259 -4.29 -15.06 4.74
C ALA A 259 -4.62 -14.63 6.18
N THR A 260 -5.36 -13.55 6.30
CA THR A 260 -5.86 -13.08 7.60
C THR A 260 -7.16 -13.81 7.92
N PRO A 261 -7.34 -14.32 9.15
CA PRO A 261 -8.61 -14.90 9.56
C PRO A 261 -9.76 -13.89 9.41
N GLN A 262 -10.95 -14.37 9.02
CA GLN A 262 -12.11 -13.52 8.71
C GLN A 262 -12.54 -12.56 9.82
N HIS A 263 -12.25 -12.90 11.08
CA HIS A 263 -12.53 -12.03 12.22
C HIS A 263 -11.47 -10.92 12.44
N LYS A 264 -10.43 -10.88 11.62
CA LYS A 264 -9.39 -9.82 11.60
C LYS A 264 -9.77 -8.72 10.61
N LYS A 265 -9.10 -7.55 10.75
CA LYS A 265 -9.51 -6.34 10.05
C LYS A 265 -9.54 -6.46 8.52
N CYS A 266 -8.51 -6.96 7.86
CA CYS A 266 -8.41 -6.91 6.42
C CYS A 266 -7.81 -8.20 5.84
N ASN A 267 -8.20 -8.57 4.61
CA ASN A 267 -7.67 -9.75 3.91
C ASN A 267 -7.45 -9.51 2.41
N ALA A 268 -7.26 -8.27 2.00
CA ALA A 268 -7.08 -7.92 0.59
C ALA A 268 -5.74 -8.42 0.00
N GLN A 269 -4.78 -8.86 0.83
CA GLN A 269 -3.59 -9.53 0.32
C GLN A 269 -3.92 -10.78 -0.52
N ALA A 270 -5.06 -11.44 -0.26
CA ALA A 270 -5.54 -12.56 -1.06
C ALA A 270 -6.21 -12.12 -2.39
N GLU A 271 -6.54 -10.84 -2.54
CA GLU A 271 -6.98 -10.21 -3.79
C GLU A 271 -5.79 -9.78 -4.65
N VAL A 272 -4.73 -9.29 -4.01
CA VAL A 272 -3.51 -8.84 -4.69
C VAL A 272 -2.69 -10.03 -5.20
N VAL A 273 -2.51 -11.06 -4.37
CA VAL A 273 -1.75 -12.27 -4.71
C VAL A 273 -2.69 -13.41 -5.04
N ASP A 274 -2.66 -13.90 -6.28
CA ASP A 274 -3.42 -15.07 -6.72
C ASP A 274 -2.68 -16.34 -6.31
N HIS A 275 -3.32 -17.13 -5.43
CA HIS A 275 -2.74 -18.38 -4.92
C HIS A 275 -2.45 -19.37 -6.06
N ASN A 276 -1.22 -19.92 -6.09
CA ASN A 276 -0.69 -20.83 -7.13
C ASN A 276 -0.56 -20.21 -8.54
N VAL A 277 -0.71 -18.88 -8.67
CA VAL A 277 -0.56 -18.18 -9.96
C VAL A 277 0.53 -17.12 -9.88
N THR A 278 0.42 -16.16 -8.93
CA THR A 278 1.40 -15.10 -8.74
C THR A 278 2.22 -15.25 -7.45
N GLY A 279 1.86 -16.26 -6.64
CA GLY A 279 2.49 -16.52 -5.36
C GLY A 279 1.74 -17.57 -4.56
N PHE A 280 2.11 -17.68 -3.29
CA PHE A 280 1.40 -18.50 -2.33
C PHE A 280 0.70 -17.64 -1.27
N VAL A 281 -0.63 -17.82 -1.14
CA VAL A 281 -1.43 -17.30 -0.04
C VAL A 281 -1.70 -18.48 0.91
N VAL A 282 -0.89 -18.64 1.95
CA VAL A 282 -1.04 -19.74 2.89
C VAL A 282 -2.11 -19.43 3.94
N ARG A 283 -2.82 -20.44 4.43
CA ARG A 283 -3.85 -20.29 5.46
C ARG A 283 -3.30 -20.37 6.87
N TYR A 284 -2.26 -21.20 7.06
CA TYR A 284 -1.72 -21.52 8.39
C TYR A 284 -0.23 -21.26 8.43
N ALA A 285 0.27 -20.79 9.57
CA ALA A 285 1.67 -20.47 9.76
C ALA A 285 2.64 -21.64 9.46
N TRP A 286 2.22 -22.88 9.74
CA TRP A 286 3.04 -24.07 9.47
C TRP A 286 3.28 -24.35 7.97
N GLN A 287 2.41 -23.86 7.09
CA GLN A 287 2.57 -23.96 5.63
C GLN A 287 3.59 -22.97 5.06
N TYR A 288 3.93 -21.93 5.84
CA TYR A 288 4.68 -20.79 5.32
C TYR A 288 6.09 -21.18 4.90
N ALA A 289 6.80 -21.97 5.72
CA ALA A 289 8.14 -22.45 5.40
C ALA A 289 8.15 -23.30 4.12
N ASP A 290 7.19 -24.21 3.97
CA ASP A 290 7.12 -25.11 2.81
C ASP A 290 6.86 -24.32 1.51
N ALA A 291 6.04 -23.27 1.56
CA ALA A 291 5.81 -22.36 0.42
C ALA A 291 7.08 -21.58 0.03
N VAL A 292 7.89 -21.15 1.00
CA VAL A 292 9.17 -20.49 0.72
C VAL A 292 10.18 -21.46 0.14
N ILE A 293 10.30 -22.67 0.70
CA ILE A 293 11.18 -23.73 0.21
C ILE A 293 10.85 -24.09 -1.23
N GLU A 294 9.57 -24.32 -1.53
CA GLU A 294 9.11 -24.60 -2.90
C GLU A 294 9.58 -23.53 -3.89
N LEU A 295 9.44 -22.25 -3.59
CA LEU A 295 9.89 -21.17 -4.47
C LEU A 295 11.42 -21.09 -4.58
N LEU A 296 12.16 -21.46 -3.55
CA LEU A 296 13.61 -21.47 -3.60
C LEU A 296 14.13 -22.66 -4.44
N GLU A 297 13.58 -23.86 -4.27
CA GLU A 297 14.07 -25.07 -4.92
C GLU A 297 13.50 -25.27 -6.34
N ASN A 298 12.28 -24.78 -6.62
CA ASN A 298 11.62 -24.99 -7.91
C ASN A 298 11.71 -23.74 -8.79
N GLN A 299 12.72 -23.69 -9.65
CA GLN A 299 12.96 -22.58 -10.57
C GLN A 299 11.75 -22.31 -11.48
N ALA A 300 11.13 -23.36 -12.04
CA ALA A 300 10.02 -23.22 -12.99
C ALA A 300 8.79 -22.56 -12.32
N VAL A 301 8.49 -22.94 -11.07
CA VAL A 301 7.40 -22.33 -10.29
C VAL A 301 7.74 -20.89 -9.94
N ARG A 302 8.96 -20.64 -9.47
CA ARG A 302 9.44 -19.30 -9.10
C ARG A 302 9.36 -18.33 -10.27
N GLU A 303 9.89 -18.69 -11.44
CA GLU A 303 9.88 -17.85 -12.64
C GLU A 303 8.46 -17.62 -13.16
N ARG A 304 7.63 -18.66 -13.21
CA ARG A 304 6.24 -18.55 -13.63
C ARG A 304 5.46 -17.60 -12.73
N PHE A 305 5.58 -17.73 -11.41
CA PHE A 305 4.87 -16.85 -10.46
C PHE A 305 5.37 -15.41 -10.55
N GLY A 306 6.66 -15.20 -10.68
CA GLY A 306 7.24 -13.87 -10.86
C GLY A 306 6.74 -13.19 -12.14
N GLN A 307 6.74 -13.92 -13.26
CA GLN A 307 6.24 -13.41 -14.54
C GLN A 307 4.74 -13.08 -14.48
N ARG A 308 3.91 -14.00 -13.94
CA ARG A 308 2.48 -13.75 -13.78
C ARG A 308 2.17 -12.61 -12.81
N GLY A 309 2.97 -12.49 -11.75
CA GLY A 309 2.89 -11.36 -10.82
C GLY A 309 3.14 -10.02 -11.51
N TYR A 310 4.21 -9.96 -12.31
CA TYR A 310 4.52 -8.76 -13.08
C TYR A 310 3.41 -8.39 -14.08
N GLU A 311 2.90 -9.36 -14.83
CA GLU A 311 1.80 -9.17 -15.78
C GLU A 311 0.56 -8.60 -15.09
N LYS A 312 0.15 -9.21 -13.97
CA LYS A 312 -0.99 -8.72 -13.16
C LYS A 312 -0.75 -7.30 -12.64
N ALA A 313 0.45 -7.02 -12.12
CA ALA A 313 0.78 -5.70 -11.62
C ALA A 313 0.73 -4.64 -12.73
N ARG A 314 1.23 -4.94 -13.92
CA ARG A 314 1.14 -4.06 -15.12
C ARG A 314 -0.30 -3.85 -15.57
N GLU A 315 -1.13 -4.88 -15.51
CA GLU A 315 -2.52 -4.79 -15.92
C GLU A 315 -3.36 -3.98 -14.96
N GLN A 316 -3.22 -4.24 -13.65
CA GLN A 316 -4.17 -3.77 -12.64
C GLN A 316 -3.66 -2.59 -11.80
N PHE A 317 -2.34 -2.45 -11.60
CA PHE A 317 -1.78 -1.50 -10.64
C PHE A 317 -0.92 -0.40 -11.28
N GLU A 318 -0.79 -0.38 -12.60
CA GLU A 318 0.01 0.63 -13.30
C GLU A 318 -0.50 2.06 -13.05
N ALA A 319 0.40 2.95 -12.65
CA ALA A 319 0.09 4.31 -12.24
C ALA A 319 -0.70 5.10 -13.29
N SER A 320 -0.29 5.05 -14.56
CA SER A 320 -0.98 5.78 -15.64
C SER A 320 -2.43 5.33 -15.86
N LYS A 321 -2.70 4.04 -15.69
CA LYS A 321 -4.07 3.49 -15.80
C LYS A 321 -4.95 3.89 -14.63
N LEU A 322 -4.41 3.79 -13.42
CA LEU A 322 -5.15 4.13 -12.21
C LEU A 322 -5.37 5.63 -12.08
N THR A 323 -4.40 6.45 -12.52
CA THR A 323 -4.56 7.90 -12.55
C THR A 323 -5.69 8.32 -13.50
N ARG A 324 -5.80 7.73 -14.69
CA ARG A 324 -6.95 8.01 -15.60
C ARG A 324 -8.30 7.68 -14.97
N LYS A 325 -8.40 6.59 -14.18
CA LYS A 325 -9.64 6.28 -13.44
C LYS A 325 -9.92 7.32 -12.35
N LEU A 326 -8.88 7.80 -11.69
CA LEU A 326 -9.01 8.86 -10.67
C LEU A 326 -9.46 10.18 -11.32
N GLU A 327 -8.88 10.55 -12.46
CA GLU A 327 -9.26 11.73 -13.23
C GLU A 327 -10.71 11.66 -13.71
N GLN A 328 -11.14 10.49 -14.16
CA GLN A 328 -12.53 10.26 -14.55
C GLN A 328 -13.46 10.48 -13.36
N LEU A 329 -13.16 9.90 -12.20
CA LEU A 329 -13.95 10.11 -10.98
C LEU A 329 -14.02 11.59 -10.60
N TYR A 330 -12.91 12.32 -10.68
CA TYR A 330 -12.87 13.74 -10.38
C TYR A 330 -13.75 14.54 -11.35
N THR A 331 -13.60 14.30 -12.65
CA THR A 331 -14.42 14.97 -13.69
C THR A 331 -15.91 14.73 -13.47
N GLU A 332 -16.30 13.48 -13.27
CA GLU A 332 -17.71 13.12 -13.05
C GLU A 332 -18.31 13.74 -11.77
N LEU A 333 -17.51 13.92 -10.71
CA LEU A 333 -17.95 14.61 -9.50
C LEU A 333 -18.13 16.13 -9.73
N MET A 334 -17.33 16.71 -10.61
CA MET A 334 -17.41 18.13 -10.96
C MET A 334 -18.65 18.41 -11.85
N ASP A 335 -18.97 17.49 -12.76
CA ASP A 335 -20.08 17.63 -13.72
C ASP A 335 -21.48 17.44 -13.08
N THR A 336 -21.57 16.88 -11.88
CA THR A 336 -22.86 16.60 -11.20
C THR A 336 -23.62 17.85 -10.75
N HIS A 337 -23.27 19.04 -11.24
CA HIS A 337 -23.93 20.33 -10.90
C HIS A 337 -24.31 21.13 -12.14
N SER A 338 -24.39 20.49 -13.33
CA SER A 338 -24.95 21.13 -14.54
C SER A 338 -26.47 20.97 -14.61
#